data_ce8f81ad959aa9c68845e0e021838b3e
#
_entry.id   ce8f81ad959aa9c68845e0e021838b3e
#
_cell.length_a   1.000
_cell.length_b   1.000
_cell.length_c   1.000
_cell.angle_alpha   90.00
_cell.angle_beta   90.00
_cell.angle_gamma   90.00
#
_symmetry.space_group_name_H-M   'P 1'
#
loop_
_entity.id
_entity.type
_entity.pdbx_description
1 polymer ?
#
loop_
_entity_poly.entity_id
_entity_poly.type
_entity_poly.pdbx_seq_one_letter_code
_entity_poly.pdbx_strand_id
1 'polypeptide(L)'
;MTKRNISVRKKFFTFFIIASVFILGVIILVSKNKSTTLASGCGGNDLSQEVSNDKFAYFEGEKIEAPIIANRELQGPVLGVSSGEKWVEVDLSEQKIKAWEGDRLFLESLVSTGLPWWPTPPGEYRVWSKVRATKMEGGSGKYYYYLPNVPYVMFFENSKVPGWRGFSLHGTYWHNDFGKVHSHGCVNLPTSVAEQLYFWIGPVMPEGKSYVTSTPENPGSRV
;
A
#
# COMPACT_ATOMS: atom_id res chain seq x y z
N MET A 1 -65.39 20.52 30.85
CA MET A 1 -64.53 19.31 30.52
C MET A 1 -63.42 19.59 29.48
N THR A 2 -62.76 20.74 29.39
CA THR A 2 -61.94 21.05 28.22
C THR A 2 -60.49 21.45 28.52
N LYS A 3 -60.10 21.74 29.76
CA LYS A 3 -58.73 22.17 30.08
C LYS A 3 -57.73 21.01 30.36
N ARG A 4 -58.21 19.83 30.74
CA ARG A 4 -57.35 18.70 31.12
C ARG A 4 -56.73 17.96 29.90
N ASN A 5 -57.44 17.95 28.76
CA ASN A 5 -56.99 17.27 27.54
C ASN A 5 -55.89 18.05 26.75
N ILE A 6 -55.81 19.35 26.91
CA ILE A 6 -54.82 20.20 26.21
C ILE A 6 -53.43 20.04 26.83
N SER A 7 -53.34 19.87 28.16
CA SER A 7 -52.07 19.68 28.87
C SER A 7 -51.41 18.33 28.55
N VAL A 8 -52.22 17.27 28.44
CA VAL A 8 -51.72 15.92 28.11
C VAL A 8 -51.21 15.88 26.66
N ARG A 9 -51.95 16.47 25.71
CA ARG A 9 -51.51 16.56 24.30
C ARG A 9 -50.19 17.34 24.12
N LYS A 10 -50.02 18.46 24.84
CA LYS A 10 -48.77 19.24 24.80
C LYS A 10 -47.59 18.42 25.36
N LYS A 11 -47.75 17.68 26.44
CA LYS A 11 -46.74 16.82 27.03
C LYS A 11 -46.31 15.66 26.09
N PHE A 12 -47.31 15.03 25.43
CA PHE A 12 -47.02 14.02 24.40
C PHE A 12 -46.29 14.58 23.20
N PHE A 13 -46.67 15.77 22.70
CA PHE A 13 -46.02 16.40 21.57
C PHE A 13 -44.57 16.79 21.89
N THR A 14 -44.32 17.33 23.09
CA THR A 14 -42.97 17.65 23.56
C THR A 14 -42.10 16.40 23.71
N PHE A 15 -42.67 15.28 24.21
CA PHE A 15 -41.97 14.02 24.33
C PHE A 15 -41.55 13.45 22.97
N PHE A 16 -42.43 13.51 21.96
CA PHE A 16 -42.14 13.07 20.60
C PHE A 16 -41.04 13.90 19.94
N ILE A 17 -41.01 15.23 20.15
CA ILE A 17 -39.94 16.10 19.61
C ILE A 17 -38.63 15.76 20.27
N ILE A 18 -38.57 15.57 21.58
CA ILE A 18 -37.31 15.23 22.28
C ILE A 18 -36.83 13.83 21.84
N ALA A 19 -37.71 12.87 21.70
CA ALA A 19 -37.37 11.52 21.22
C ALA A 19 -36.82 11.54 19.76
N SER A 20 -37.46 12.34 18.87
CA SER A 20 -37.01 12.46 17.49
C SER A 20 -35.64 13.15 17.38
N VAL A 21 -35.38 14.17 18.18
CA VAL A 21 -34.05 14.85 18.23
C VAL A 21 -33.00 13.90 18.78
N PHE A 22 -33.32 13.07 19.78
CA PHE A 22 -32.40 12.09 20.34
C PHE A 22 -32.08 10.99 19.33
N ILE A 23 -33.08 10.49 18.59
CA ILE A 23 -32.89 9.49 17.52
C ILE A 23 -32.04 10.09 16.37
N LEU A 24 -32.30 11.34 15.99
CA LEU A 24 -31.52 12.00 14.96
C LEU A 24 -30.06 12.21 15.41
N GLY A 25 -29.86 12.59 16.69
CA GLY A 25 -28.54 12.72 17.30
C GLY A 25 -27.76 11.40 17.32
N VAL A 26 -28.41 10.28 17.65
CA VAL A 26 -27.82 8.94 17.64
C VAL A 26 -27.49 8.50 16.21
N ILE A 27 -28.37 8.78 15.24
CA ILE A 27 -28.11 8.47 13.83
C ILE A 27 -26.91 9.26 13.31
N ILE A 28 -26.75 10.55 13.67
CA ILE A 28 -25.61 11.37 13.30
C ILE A 28 -24.31 10.88 13.96
N LEU A 29 -24.38 10.45 15.23
CA LEU A 29 -23.23 9.88 15.94
C LEU A 29 -22.80 8.51 15.37
N VAL A 30 -23.76 7.66 15.02
CA VAL A 30 -23.49 6.35 14.39
C VAL A 30 -22.99 6.54 12.95
N SER A 31 -23.51 7.55 12.23
CA SER A 31 -23.03 7.88 10.86
C SER A 31 -21.62 8.45 10.86
N LYS A 32 -21.21 9.18 11.91
CA LYS A 32 -19.81 9.64 12.04
C LYS A 32 -18.83 8.54 12.43
N ASN A 33 -19.30 7.42 12.98
CA ASN A 33 -18.47 6.28 13.37
C ASN A 33 -18.45 5.15 12.33
N LYS A 34 -19.02 5.32 11.16
CA LYS A 34 -18.61 4.53 9.99
C LYS A 34 -17.28 5.07 9.48
N SER A 35 -16.21 4.85 10.24
CA SER A 35 -14.91 4.64 9.66
C SER A 35 -15.05 3.46 8.71
N THR A 36 -15.35 3.71 7.45
CA THR A 36 -14.96 2.82 6.39
C THR A 36 -13.46 2.67 6.56
N THR A 37 -13.03 1.58 7.13
CA THR A 37 -11.67 1.08 6.95
C THR A 37 -11.57 0.71 5.47
N LEU A 38 -11.42 1.75 4.64
CA LEU A 38 -10.83 1.60 3.33
C LEU A 38 -9.50 0.93 3.61
N ALA A 39 -9.27 -0.23 3.01
CA ALA A 39 -7.98 -0.87 3.02
C ALA A 39 -6.95 0.22 2.67
N SER A 40 -6.29 0.73 3.70
CA SER A 40 -5.15 1.60 3.54
C SER A 40 -4.10 0.66 2.99
N GLY A 41 -3.70 0.86 1.77
CA GLY A 41 -2.51 0.21 1.24
C GLY A 41 -1.37 0.42 2.24
N CYS A 42 -0.28 -0.28 2.07
CA CYS A 42 0.85 -0.28 3.00
C CYS A 42 1.17 1.13 3.48
N GLY A 43 0.73 1.44 4.67
CA GLY A 43 0.45 2.72 5.26
C GLY A 43 1.47 3.83 5.12
N GLY A 44 0.95 5.03 5.18
CA GLY A 44 1.68 6.25 5.43
C GLY A 44 2.23 6.92 4.18
N ASN A 45 1.77 8.13 3.94
CA ASN A 45 2.21 9.06 2.88
C ASN A 45 3.67 9.55 3.06
N ASP A 46 4.51 8.81 3.74
CA ASP A 46 5.91 9.18 3.86
C ASP A 46 6.69 8.68 2.65
N LEU A 47 6.65 9.48 1.59
CA LEU A 47 7.54 9.36 0.44
C LEU A 47 8.93 9.91 0.76
N SER A 48 9.14 10.45 1.97
CA SER A 48 10.47 10.78 2.43
C SER A 48 11.25 9.48 2.55
N GLN A 49 12.46 9.49 2.02
CA GLN A 49 13.42 8.44 2.29
C GLN A 49 13.93 8.57 3.72
N GLU A 50 13.11 8.28 4.65
CA GLU A 50 13.56 8.15 6.02
C GLU A 50 14.22 6.78 6.17
N VAL A 51 15.52 6.73 5.87
CA VAL A 51 16.35 5.60 6.27
C VAL A 51 16.41 5.62 7.79
N SER A 52 15.71 4.70 8.41
CA SER A 52 15.70 4.56 9.86
C SER A 52 17.00 3.89 10.33
N ASN A 53 17.49 4.34 11.49
CA ASN A 53 18.56 3.66 12.22
C ASN A 53 18.01 2.57 13.16
N ASP A 54 16.72 2.28 13.10
CA ASP A 54 16.10 1.25 13.92
C ASP A 54 16.64 -0.12 13.53
N LYS A 55 17.09 -0.85 14.53
CA LYS A 55 17.65 -2.20 14.37
C LYS A 55 16.58 -3.29 14.32
N PHE A 56 15.34 -2.94 14.64
CA PHE A 56 14.26 -3.93 14.79
C PHE A 56 13.00 -3.50 14.07
N ALA A 57 12.38 -4.48 13.46
CA ALA A 57 11.04 -4.45 12.89
C ALA A 57 10.08 -5.27 13.75
N TYR A 58 8.79 -5.05 13.59
CA TYR A 58 7.74 -5.86 14.19
C TYR A 58 6.76 -6.29 13.12
N PHE A 59 6.45 -7.57 13.07
CA PHE A 59 5.49 -8.14 12.12
C PHE A 59 4.76 -9.31 12.78
N GLU A 60 3.42 -9.25 12.80
CA GLU A 60 2.55 -10.27 13.41
C GLU A 60 2.92 -10.67 14.85
N GLY A 61 3.39 -9.69 15.63
CA GLY A 61 3.82 -9.88 17.02
C GLY A 61 5.27 -10.36 17.18
N GLU A 62 5.95 -10.70 16.11
CA GLU A 62 7.35 -11.12 16.10
C GLU A 62 8.28 -9.91 15.99
N LYS A 63 9.40 -9.96 16.71
CA LYS A 63 10.48 -8.98 16.62
C LYS A 63 11.57 -9.51 15.68
N ILE A 64 11.86 -8.74 14.64
CA ILE A 64 12.75 -9.14 13.54
C ILE A 64 13.89 -8.13 13.41
N GLU A 65 15.06 -8.54 12.96
CA GLU A 65 16.15 -7.60 12.64
C GLU A 65 15.81 -6.81 11.38
N ALA A 66 15.90 -5.48 11.48
CA ALA A 66 15.72 -4.58 10.35
C ALA A 66 17.03 -4.46 9.54
N PRO A 67 16.96 -4.40 8.21
CA PRO A 67 18.15 -4.22 7.41
C PRO A 67 18.74 -2.82 7.61
N ILE A 68 20.06 -2.76 7.72
CA ILE A 68 20.80 -1.50 7.67
C ILE A 68 20.99 -1.14 6.21
N ILE A 69 20.33 -0.08 5.76
CA ILE A 69 20.55 0.47 4.43
C ILE A 69 21.81 1.34 4.48
N ALA A 70 22.95 0.73 4.21
CA ALA A 70 24.16 1.52 3.98
C ALA A 70 23.94 2.45 2.78
N ASN A 71 24.51 3.66 2.81
CA ASN A 71 24.59 4.57 1.65
C ASN A 71 25.55 3.97 0.59
N ARG A 72 25.22 2.78 0.11
CA ARG A 72 25.94 2.14 -0.96
C ARG A 72 25.52 2.86 -2.23
N GLU A 73 26.48 3.45 -2.95
CA GLU A 73 26.27 3.87 -4.34
C GLU A 73 25.76 2.65 -5.10
N LEU A 74 24.47 2.66 -5.41
CA LEU A 74 23.88 1.61 -6.20
C LEU A 74 24.20 1.90 -7.66
N GLN A 75 25.30 1.37 -8.12
CA GLN A 75 25.46 1.12 -9.54
C GLN A 75 24.52 -0.02 -9.90
N GLY A 76 23.34 0.34 -10.40
CA GLY A 76 22.46 -0.65 -11.01
C GLY A 76 23.21 -1.35 -12.14
N PRO A 77 22.94 -2.62 -12.43
CA PRO A 77 23.53 -3.28 -13.57
C PRO A 77 23.26 -2.42 -14.82
N VAL A 78 24.29 -2.15 -15.62
CA VAL A 78 24.14 -1.51 -16.92
C VAL A 78 23.38 -2.50 -17.80
N LEU A 79 22.04 -2.39 -17.78
CA LEU A 79 21.18 -3.16 -18.64
C LEU A 79 21.30 -2.57 -20.04
N GLY A 80 21.60 -3.41 -21.03
CA GLY A 80 21.74 -3.01 -22.42
C GLY A 80 20.53 -2.23 -22.93
N VAL A 81 20.73 -1.46 -23.99
CA VAL A 81 19.66 -0.69 -24.64
C VAL A 81 18.53 -1.66 -25.09
N SER A 82 17.40 -1.53 -24.48
CA SER A 82 16.19 -2.30 -24.77
C SER A 82 15.32 -1.53 -25.77
N SER A 83 14.71 -2.22 -26.71
CA SER A 83 13.79 -1.66 -27.70
C SER A 83 12.32 -1.94 -27.39
N GLY A 84 12.01 -2.74 -26.35
CA GLY A 84 10.65 -3.13 -25.97
C GLY A 84 10.10 -2.36 -24.77
N GLU A 85 8.79 -2.19 -24.70
CA GLU A 85 8.13 -1.70 -23.48
C GLU A 85 8.42 -2.65 -22.31
N LYS A 86 8.87 -2.09 -21.19
CA LYS A 86 9.06 -2.84 -19.93
C LYS A 86 7.79 -2.78 -19.10
N TRP A 87 7.24 -3.92 -18.79
CA TRP A 87 6.03 -4.03 -18.00
C TRP A 87 6.03 -5.25 -17.08
N VAL A 88 5.14 -5.26 -16.12
CA VAL A 88 5.06 -6.30 -15.08
C VAL A 88 3.63 -6.84 -15.04
N GLU A 89 3.51 -8.15 -14.89
CA GLU A 89 2.26 -8.86 -14.64
C GLU A 89 2.32 -9.51 -13.25
N VAL A 90 1.30 -9.28 -12.42
CA VAL A 90 1.13 -9.97 -11.12
C VAL A 90 -0.11 -10.84 -11.19
N ASP A 91 0.08 -12.15 -11.24
CA ASP A 91 -1.00 -13.13 -11.16
C ASP A 91 -1.37 -13.35 -9.69
N LEU A 92 -2.54 -12.80 -9.29
CA LEU A 92 -3.04 -12.89 -7.93
C LEU A 92 -3.50 -14.31 -7.58
N SER A 93 -3.84 -15.15 -8.55
CA SER A 93 -4.30 -16.53 -8.34
C SER A 93 -3.14 -17.48 -8.15
N GLU A 94 -2.06 -17.30 -8.91
CA GLU A 94 -0.84 -18.11 -8.82
C GLU A 94 0.19 -17.54 -7.84
N GLN A 95 -0.03 -16.31 -7.35
CA GLN A 95 0.91 -15.58 -6.51
C GLN A 95 2.30 -15.47 -7.15
N LYS A 96 2.30 -15.07 -8.43
CA LYS A 96 3.49 -14.92 -9.25
C LYS A 96 3.60 -13.53 -9.86
N ILE A 97 4.82 -13.11 -10.10
CA ILE A 97 5.16 -11.94 -10.88
C ILE A 97 5.97 -12.34 -12.10
N LYS A 98 5.64 -11.74 -13.24
CA LYS A 98 6.42 -11.83 -14.49
C LYS A 98 6.77 -10.42 -14.96
N ALA A 99 8.00 -10.23 -15.36
CA ALA A 99 8.48 -8.97 -15.94
C ALA A 99 8.84 -9.20 -17.41
N TRP A 100 8.34 -8.34 -18.29
CA TRP A 100 8.39 -8.50 -19.73
C TRP A 100 9.05 -7.28 -20.40
N GLU A 101 9.82 -7.55 -21.43
CA GLU A 101 10.36 -6.57 -22.35
C GLU A 101 9.83 -6.84 -23.76
N GLY A 102 8.81 -6.10 -24.15
CA GLY A 102 7.96 -6.55 -25.25
C GLY A 102 7.37 -7.92 -24.95
N ASP A 103 7.67 -8.91 -25.78
CA ASP A 103 7.22 -10.31 -25.62
C ASP A 103 8.29 -11.20 -24.93
N ARG A 104 9.43 -10.65 -24.57
CA ARG A 104 10.51 -11.39 -23.93
C ARG A 104 10.37 -11.39 -22.41
N LEU A 105 10.27 -12.56 -21.81
CA LEU A 105 10.30 -12.72 -20.35
C LEU A 105 11.69 -12.33 -19.83
N PHE A 106 11.74 -11.33 -18.95
CA PHE A 106 12.95 -10.90 -18.26
C PHE A 106 13.15 -11.62 -16.93
N LEU A 107 12.06 -11.75 -16.14
CA LEU A 107 12.10 -12.32 -14.81
C LEU A 107 10.75 -12.92 -14.45
N GLU A 108 10.78 -14.05 -13.72
CA GLU A 108 9.61 -14.65 -13.05
C GLU A 108 9.96 -14.99 -11.61
N SER A 109 9.03 -14.77 -10.67
CA SER A 109 9.19 -15.13 -9.26
C SER A 109 7.85 -15.37 -8.57
N LEU A 110 7.87 -16.11 -7.46
CA LEU A 110 6.77 -16.12 -6.52
C LEU A 110 6.73 -14.80 -5.75
N VAL A 111 5.51 -14.37 -5.36
CA VAL A 111 5.24 -13.18 -4.58
C VAL A 111 4.26 -13.49 -3.45
N SER A 112 4.01 -12.51 -2.58
CA SER A 112 2.89 -12.56 -1.64
C SER A 112 2.06 -11.29 -1.78
N THR A 113 0.79 -11.46 -2.15
CA THR A 113 -0.15 -10.34 -2.30
C THR A 113 -1.05 -10.19 -1.08
N GLY A 114 -2.01 -9.28 -1.15
CA GLY A 114 -2.88 -8.92 -0.03
C GLY A 114 -3.76 -10.07 0.48
N LEU A 115 -3.93 -10.13 1.79
CA LEU A 115 -4.88 -11.02 2.46
C LEU A 115 -6.32 -10.74 1.98
N PRO A 116 -7.27 -11.70 2.10
CA PRO A 116 -8.65 -11.53 1.61
C PRO A 116 -9.39 -10.30 2.15
N TRP A 117 -9.06 -9.84 3.35
CA TRP A 117 -9.63 -8.63 3.98
C TRP A 117 -8.83 -7.34 3.71
N TRP A 118 -7.65 -7.45 3.10
CA TRP A 118 -6.82 -6.36 2.58
C TRP A 118 -6.29 -6.73 1.19
N PRO A 119 -7.15 -6.94 0.20
CA PRO A 119 -6.73 -7.47 -1.09
C PRO A 119 -5.86 -6.48 -1.88
N THR A 120 -4.92 -7.00 -2.63
CA THR A 120 -4.29 -6.25 -3.72
C THR A 120 -5.37 -6.00 -4.78
N PRO A 121 -5.65 -4.73 -5.13
CA PRO A 121 -6.71 -4.43 -6.08
C PRO A 121 -6.31 -4.87 -7.50
N PRO A 122 -7.15 -5.67 -8.20
CA PRO A 122 -6.87 -6.05 -9.58
C PRO A 122 -7.08 -4.86 -10.53
N GLY A 123 -6.32 -4.83 -11.61
CA GLY A 123 -6.43 -3.79 -12.63
C GLY A 123 -5.11 -3.52 -13.32
N GLU A 124 -5.11 -2.52 -14.17
CA GLU A 124 -3.91 -2.02 -14.84
C GLU A 124 -3.47 -0.72 -14.15
N TYR A 125 -2.19 -0.64 -13.86
CA TYR A 125 -1.56 0.43 -13.08
C TYR A 125 -0.30 0.94 -13.79
N ARG A 126 0.24 2.07 -13.31
CA ARG A 126 1.59 2.53 -13.64
C ARG A 126 2.38 2.83 -12.38
N VAL A 127 3.66 2.53 -12.43
CA VAL A 127 4.60 2.94 -11.38
C VAL A 127 4.73 4.45 -11.42
N TRP A 128 4.28 5.13 -10.39
CA TRP A 128 4.31 6.59 -10.32
C TRP A 128 5.50 7.13 -9.50
N SER A 129 6.01 6.32 -8.57
CA SER A 129 7.19 6.69 -7.76
C SER A 129 7.99 5.47 -7.36
N LYS A 130 9.29 5.66 -7.25
CA LYS A 130 10.21 4.67 -6.67
C LYS A 130 11.04 5.29 -5.58
N VAL A 131 11.19 4.58 -4.46
CA VAL A 131 12.10 4.96 -3.38
C VAL A 131 12.97 3.77 -3.01
N ARG A 132 14.25 4.04 -2.69
CA ARG A 132 15.20 2.98 -2.38
C ARG A 132 14.82 2.19 -1.13
N ALA A 133 14.38 2.91 -0.12
CA ALA A 133 13.85 2.34 1.11
C ALA A 133 12.90 3.34 1.78
N THR A 134 11.91 2.82 2.51
CA THR A 134 11.02 3.64 3.32
C THR A 134 10.50 2.84 4.52
N LYS A 135 10.05 3.55 5.53
CA LYS A 135 9.32 2.95 6.64
C LYS A 135 7.89 2.60 6.20
N MET A 136 7.41 1.42 6.57
CA MET A 136 6.01 1.05 6.47
C MET A 136 5.47 0.67 7.84
N GLU A 137 4.33 1.25 8.21
CA GLU A 137 3.69 1.01 9.49
C GLU A 137 2.18 0.98 9.32
N GLY A 138 1.52 0.03 9.97
CA GLY A 138 0.06 -0.08 9.85
C GLY A 138 -0.50 -1.30 10.56
N GLY A 139 -1.75 -1.63 10.19
CA GLY A 139 -2.48 -2.72 10.84
C GLY A 139 -2.90 -2.39 12.27
N SER A 140 -3.45 -3.37 12.97
CA SER A 140 -3.82 -3.26 14.38
C SER A 140 -3.88 -4.64 15.05
N GLY A 141 -3.69 -4.66 16.38
CA GLY A 141 -3.70 -5.91 17.14
C GLY A 141 -2.65 -6.90 16.61
N LYS A 142 -3.07 -8.16 16.35
CA LYS A 142 -2.18 -9.20 15.83
C LYS A 142 -1.67 -8.96 14.40
N TYR A 143 -2.25 -8.02 13.68
CA TYR A 143 -1.85 -7.64 12.32
C TYR A 143 -1.06 -6.33 12.28
N TYR A 144 -0.67 -5.79 13.43
CA TYR A 144 0.19 -4.62 13.49
C TYR A 144 1.57 -4.95 12.93
N TYR A 145 2.10 -4.02 12.13
CA TYR A 145 3.47 -4.08 11.65
C TYR A 145 4.15 -2.71 11.75
N TYR A 146 5.44 -2.75 12.04
CA TYR A 146 6.38 -1.65 11.97
C TYR A 146 7.63 -2.13 11.24
N LEU A 147 7.83 -1.67 10.02
CA LEU A 147 8.85 -2.18 9.11
C LEU A 147 9.74 -1.02 8.65
N PRO A 148 10.81 -0.70 9.40
CA PRO A 148 11.79 0.27 8.94
C PRO A 148 12.56 -0.26 7.73
N ASN A 149 12.99 0.64 6.86
CA ASN A 149 13.87 0.33 5.74
C ASN A 149 13.33 -0.75 4.77
N VAL A 150 12.03 -0.77 4.48
CA VAL A 150 11.47 -1.63 3.43
C VAL A 150 12.15 -1.30 2.11
N PRO A 151 12.87 -2.26 1.47
CA PRO A 151 13.75 -1.94 0.37
C PRO A 151 13.05 -1.97 -1.00
N TYR A 152 13.56 -1.18 -1.95
CA TYR A 152 13.22 -1.20 -3.38
C TYR A 152 11.73 -1.03 -3.65
N VAL A 153 11.14 0.03 -3.10
CA VAL A 153 9.70 0.28 -3.18
C VAL A 153 9.35 0.96 -4.50
N MET A 154 8.38 0.38 -5.21
CA MET A 154 7.85 0.82 -6.49
C MET A 154 6.34 1.04 -6.33
N PHE A 155 5.93 2.27 -6.04
CA PHE A 155 4.53 2.63 -5.85
C PHE A 155 3.79 2.68 -7.19
N PHE A 156 2.60 2.09 -7.24
CA PHE A 156 1.77 2.08 -8.43
C PHE A 156 0.40 2.69 -8.19
N GLU A 157 -0.17 3.28 -9.24
CA GLU A 157 -1.48 3.92 -9.20
C GLU A 157 -2.24 3.81 -10.52
N ASN A 158 -3.52 4.12 -10.46
CA ASN A 158 -4.37 4.41 -11.61
C ASN A 158 -5.49 5.39 -11.20
N SER A 159 -6.39 5.72 -12.13
CA SER A 159 -7.50 6.66 -11.87
C SER A 159 -8.48 6.22 -10.77
N LYS A 160 -8.57 4.91 -10.46
CA LYS A 160 -9.45 4.34 -9.43
C LYS A 160 -8.73 4.11 -8.10
N VAL A 161 -7.42 3.90 -8.15
CA VAL A 161 -6.56 3.63 -7.00
C VAL A 161 -5.41 4.63 -7.02
N PRO A 162 -5.63 5.82 -6.43
CA PRO A 162 -4.64 6.89 -6.45
C PRO A 162 -3.43 6.57 -5.58
N GLY A 163 -2.27 7.15 -5.91
CA GLY A 163 -0.96 6.86 -5.31
C GLY A 163 -0.89 7.06 -3.79
N TRP A 164 -1.70 7.98 -3.24
CA TRP A 164 -1.76 8.19 -1.78
C TRP A 164 -2.24 6.95 -1.00
N ARG A 165 -2.83 5.96 -1.66
CA ARG A 165 -3.17 4.67 -1.03
C ARG A 165 -1.96 3.80 -0.75
N GLY A 166 -0.78 4.12 -1.28
CA GLY A 166 0.50 3.50 -0.96
C GLY A 166 0.69 2.05 -1.43
N PHE A 167 -0.11 1.57 -2.39
CA PHE A 167 0.12 0.25 -2.99
C PHE A 167 1.45 0.23 -3.75
N SER A 168 2.23 -0.83 -3.53
CA SER A 168 3.56 -0.95 -4.14
C SER A 168 4.00 -2.39 -4.32
N LEU A 169 4.98 -2.57 -5.21
CA LEU A 169 5.86 -3.73 -5.25
C LEU A 169 7.09 -3.38 -4.40
N HIS A 170 7.56 -4.27 -3.55
CA HIS A 170 8.73 -3.98 -2.70
C HIS A 170 9.42 -5.24 -2.18
N GLY A 171 10.67 -5.12 -1.77
CA GLY A 171 11.41 -6.20 -1.13
C GLY A 171 10.89 -6.48 0.28
N THR A 172 11.01 -7.74 0.68
CA THR A 172 10.50 -8.24 1.94
C THR A 172 11.60 -8.97 2.69
N TYR A 173 11.90 -8.53 3.91
CA TYR A 173 12.90 -9.14 4.79
C TYR A 173 12.30 -9.83 6.02
N TRP A 174 10.99 -9.67 6.27
CA TRP A 174 10.30 -10.14 7.47
C TRP A 174 9.60 -11.49 7.30
N HIS A 175 9.48 -12.01 6.10
CA HIS A 175 9.00 -13.37 5.82
C HIS A 175 9.55 -13.93 4.50
N ASN A 176 9.42 -15.23 4.31
CA ASN A 176 9.79 -15.95 3.08
C ASN A 176 8.62 -16.78 2.51
N ASP A 177 7.38 -16.48 2.91
CA ASP A 177 6.17 -17.21 2.52
C ASP A 177 5.65 -16.81 1.13
N PHE A 178 6.52 -16.73 0.14
CA PHE A 178 6.13 -16.41 -1.23
C PHE A 178 5.34 -17.54 -1.87
N GLY A 179 4.40 -17.21 -2.74
CA GLY A 179 3.42 -18.14 -3.31
C GLY A 179 2.12 -18.22 -2.52
N LYS A 180 1.95 -17.37 -1.50
CA LYS A 180 0.74 -17.28 -0.66
C LYS A 180 0.39 -15.82 -0.39
N VAL A 181 -0.89 -15.52 -0.17
CA VAL A 181 -1.32 -14.21 0.31
C VAL A 181 -0.79 -13.95 1.73
N HIS A 182 -0.18 -12.80 1.99
CA HIS A 182 0.44 -12.49 3.30
C HIS A 182 0.46 -10.99 3.61
N SER A 183 0.21 -10.10 2.65
CA SER A 183 0.38 -8.66 2.83
C SER A 183 -0.93 -7.92 3.21
N HIS A 184 -0.81 -6.64 3.49
CA HIS A 184 -1.94 -5.73 3.69
C HIS A 184 -2.33 -4.99 2.38
N GLY A 185 -2.04 -5.62 1.22
CA GLY A 185 -2.41 -5.12 -0.10
C GLY A 185 -1.25 -4.85 -1.05
N CYS A 186 -0.04 -4.64 -0.54
CA CYS A 186 1.17 -4.54 -1.37
C CYS A 186 1.57 -5.90 -1.97
N VAL A 187 2.43 -5.89 -2.96
CA VAL A 187 3.04 -7.09 -3.53
C VAL A 187 4.42 -7.27 -2.93
N ASN A 188 4.54 -8.22 -2.01
CA ASN A 188 5.78 -8.59 -1.35
C ASN A 188 6.64 -9.46 -2.27
N LEU A 189 7.88 -9.07 -2.48
CA LEU A 189 8.86 -9.75 -3.33
C LEU A 189 10.06 -10.25 -2.51
N PRO A 190 10.69 -11.35 -2.89
CA PRO A 190 12.05 -11.60 -2.44
C PRO A 190 12.92 -10.37 -2.69
N THR A 191 13.73 -9.95 -1.71
CA THR A 191 14.48 -8.68 -1.80
C THR A 191 15.36 -8.60 -3.04
N SER A 192 15.99 -9.70 -3.46
CA SER A 192 16.80 -9.76 -4.68
C SER A 192 16.01 -9.58 -5.97
N VAL A 193 14.75 -10.04 -5.99
CA VAL A 193 13.82 -9.83 -7.12
C VAL A 193 13.36 -8.38 -7.17
N ALA A 194 13.01 -7.81 -6.01
CA ALA A 194 12.64 -6.40 -5.91
C ALA A 194 13.79 -5.48 -6.37
N GLU A 195 15.03 -5.79 -6.00
CA GLU A 195 16.23 -5.07 -6.46
C GLU A 195 16.35 -5.08 -7.97
N GLN A 196 16.27 -6.25 -8.59
CA GLN A 196 16.37 -6.39 -10.05
C GLN A 196 15.27 -5.59 -10.76
N LEU A 197 14.01 -5.71 -10.30
CA LEU A 197 12.89 -4.96 -10.87
C LEU A 197 13.07 -3.45 -10.67
N TYR A 198 13.48 -3.02 -9.49
CA TYR A 198 13.65 -1.60 -9.14
C TYR A 198 14.61 -0.88 -10.10
N PHE A 199 15.71 -1.52 -10.49
CA PHE A 199 16.64 -0.95 -11.45
C PHE A 199 16.21 -1.13 -12.90
N TRP A 200 15.34 -2.08 -13.18
CA TRP A 200 14.97 -2.41 -14.55
C TRP A 200 13.73 -1.67 -15.05
N ILE A 201 12.67 -1.46 -14.22
CA ILE A 201 11.43 -0.78 -14.63
C ILE A 201 11.54 0.75 -14.52
N GLY A 202 10.71 1.45 -15.33
CA GLY A 202 10.50 2.89 -15.20
C GLY A 202 9.66 3.29 -13.96
N PRO A 203 9.77 4.55 -13.49
CA PRO A 203 10.69 5.58 -13.99
C PRO A 203 12.16 5.21 -13.72
N VAL A 204 13.06 5.62 -14.63
CA VAL A 204 14.50 5.38 -14.46
C VAL A 204 15.02 6.22 -13.29
N MET A 205 15.77 5.59 -12.39
CA MET A 205 16.36 6.26 -11.24
C MET A 205 17.55 7.11 -11.69
N PRO A 206 17.54 8.44 -11.48
CA PRO A 206 18.70 9.26 -11.76
C PRO A 206 19.89 8.89 -10.88
N GLU A 207 21.10 9.04 -11.42
CA GLU A 207 22.34 8.79 -10.69
C GLU A 207 22.41 9.61 -9.38
N GLY A 208 22.88 8.99 -8.32
CA GLY A 208 23.01 9.61 -7.00
C GLY A 208 21.69 9.95 -6.31
N LYS A 209 20.54 9.60 -6.90
CA LYS A 209 19.23 9.78 -6.29
C LYS A 209 18.75 8.49 -5.66
N SER A 210 17.94 8.65 -4.69
CA SER A 210 17.39 7.57 -3.90
C SER A 210 15.86 7.49 -4.02
N TYR A 211 15.25 8.47 -4.69
CA TYR A 211 13.83 8.45 -5.09
C TYR A 211 13.66 9.09 -6.47
N VAL A 212 12.59 8.72 -7.16
CA VAL A 212 12.18 9.32 -8.43
C VAL A 212 10.66 9.24 -8.56
N THR A 213 10.06 10.28 -9.15
CA THR A 213 8.64 10.30 -9.52
C THR A 213 8.52 10.26 -11.05
N SER A 214 7.52 9.58 -11.58
CA SER A 214 7.29 9.51 -13.03
C SER A 214 6.94 10.89 -13.60
N THR A 215 7.46 11.15 -14.79
CA THR A 215 7.15 12.34 -15.60
C THR A 215 6.86 11.89 -17.04
N PRO A 216 6.34 12.75 -17.93
CA PRO A 216 6.19 12.42 -19.34
C PRO A 216 7.50 11.98 -20.01
N GLU A 217 8.64 12.55 -19.59
CA GLU A 217 9.98 12.26 -20.12
C GLU A 217 10.63 11.02 -19.47
N ASN A 218 10.15 10.64 -18.28
CA ASN A 218 10.62 9.49 -17.54
C ASN A 218 9.41 8.70 -17.01
N PRO A 219 8.64 8.05 -17.89
CA PRO A 219 7.37 7.41 -17.54
C PRO A 219 7.56 6.16 -16.69
N GLY A 220 6.57 5.89 -15.87
CA GLY A 220 6.50 4.64 -15.13
C GLY A 220 6.12 3.46 -16.00
N SER A 221 6.68 2.30 -15.73
CA SER A 221 6.27 1.04 -16.35
C SER A 221 4.84 0.65 -15.94
N ARG A 222 4.17 -0.09 -16.82
CA ARG A 222 2.86 -0.70 -16.56
C ARG A 222 3.02 -1.88 -15.58
N VAL A 223 2.02 -2.02 -14.70
CA VAL A 223 1.87 -3.12 -13.73
C VAL A 223 0.47 -3.68 -13.85
#